data_cddc0f387084f2f61a66cee865ec7411
#
_entry.id   cddc0f387084f2f61a66cee865ec7411
#
_cell.length_a   1.000
_cell.length_b   1.000
_cell.length_c   1.000
_cell.angle_alpha   90.00
_cell.angle_beta   90.00
_cell.angle_gamma   90.00
#
_symmetry.space_group_name_H-M   'P 1'
#
loop_
_entity.id
_entity.type
_entity.pdbx_description
1 polymer ?
#
loop_
_entity_poly.entity_id
_entity_poly.type
_entity_poly.pdbx_seq_one_letter_code
_entity_poly.pdbx_strand_id
1 'polypeptide(L)'
;DRSVSRGLGDVYKRQKQREDVLKINELIDSYTSEKEKWDNLYTAGDRSLHNNQNIYNSVEKLKNDFEEKLKIADVYENLKKTANGEIVSDNSKITFERYIMGSYFEQVLYYANLRFSKMTGGRYEIVRGESRDKRISAGLEISVRDNFNNKERDISSLSGGESFQASLALALGLSDIIQQRNGGI
;
A
#
# COMPACT_ATOMS: atom_id res chain seq x y z
N ASP A 1 -94.17 43.30 -34.87
CA ASP A 1 -92.87 43.82 -34.55
C ASP A 1 -92.21 43.27 -33.24
N ARG A 2 -92.97 42.69 -32.31
CA ARG A 2 -92.37 42.07 -31.06
C ARG A 2 -91.78 40.71 -31.30
N SER A 3 -92.12 39.95 -32.32
CA SER A 3 -91.58 38.62 -32.61
C SER A 3 -90.19 38.66 -33.23
N VAL A 4 -89.89 39.64 -34.08
CA VAL A 4 -88.59 39.83 -34.76
C VAL A 4 -87.58 40.33 -33.76
N SER A 5 -87.93 41.20 -32.83
CA SER A 5 -87.05 41.72 -31.79
C SER A 5 -86.55 40.62 -30.78
N ARG A 6 -87.42 39.63 -30.45
CA ARG A 6 -87.09 38.48 -29.61
C ARG A 6 -86.10 37.54 -30.31
N GLY A 7 -86.32 37.29 -31.60
CA GLY A 7 -85.42 36.43 -32.38
C GLY A 7 -83.97 36.98 -32.51
N LEU A 8 -83.86 38.30 -32.71
CA LEU A 8 -82.52 38.97 -32.75
C LEU A 8 -81.79 38.93 -31.40
N GLY A 9 -82.53 39.10 -30.30
CA GLY A 9 -81.93 38.98 -28.97
C GLY A 9 -81.38 37.57 -28.63
N ASP A 10 -82.12 36.53 -29.08
CA ASP A 10 -81.66 35.14 -28.88
C ASP A 10 -80.47 34.77 -29.78
N VAL A 11 -80.39 35.28 -30.98
CA VAL A 11 -79.24 35.11 -31.89
C VAL A 11 -78.01 35.78 -31.28
N TYR A 12 -78.17 37.01 -30.77
CA TYR A 12 -77.00 37.70 -30.13
C TYR A 12 -76.56 37.00 -28.86
N LYS A 13 -77.41 36.48 -28.03
CA LYS A 13 -77.04 35.69 -26.85
C LYS A 13 -76.28 34.41 -27.23
N ARG A 14 -76.73 33.71 -28.25
CA ARG A 14 -76.02 32.48 -28.74
C ARG A 14 -74.71 32.79 -29.34
N GLN A 15 -74.55 33.91 -30.04
CA GLN A 15 -73.23 34.35 -30.57
C GLN A 15 -72.27 34.69 -29.47
N LYS A 16 -72.71 35.43 -28.46
CA LYS A 16 -71.89 35.75 -27.29
C LYS A 16 -71.51 34.51 -26.51
N GLN A 17 -72.40 33.55 -26.31
CA GLN A 17 -72.13 32.28 -25.69
C GLN A 17 -71.11 31.47 -26.48
N ARG A 18 -71.13 31.51 -27.82
CA ARG A 18 -70.07 30.85 -28.67
C ARG A 18 -68.71 31.52 -28.51
N GLU A 19 -68.69 32.84 -28.48
CA GLU A 19 -67.39 33.58 -28.25
C GLU A 19 -66.83 33.29 -26.87
N ASP A 20 -67.66 33.21 -25.83
CA ASP A 20 -67.17 32.86 -24.47
C ASP A 20 -66.65 31.40 -24.40
N VAL A 21 -67.33 30.45 -25.09
CA VAL A 21 -66.89 29.06 -25.21
C VAL A 21 -65.50 28.96 -25.95
N LEU A 22 -65.32 29.74 -27.03
CA LEU A 22 -64.04 29.77 -27.76
C LEU A 22 -62.89 30.29 -26.87
N LYS A 23 -63.09 31.37 -26.12
CA LYS A 23 -62.14 31.91 -25.18
C LYS A 23 -61.78 30.93 -24.07
N ILE A 24 -62.81 30.21 -23.56
CA ILE A 24 -62.57 29.16 -22.54
C ILE A 24 -61.76 28.03 -23.13
N ASN A 25 -62.00 27.59 -24.34
CA ASN A 25 -61.17 26.55 -24.99
C ASN A 25 -59.78 27.00 -25.23
N GLU A 26 -59.50 28.21 -25.70
CA GLU A 26 -58.17 28.78 -25.84
C GLU A 26 -57.43 28.82 -24.50
N LEU A 27 -58.10 29.16 -23.41
CA LEU A 27 -57.52 29.13 -22.07
C LEU A 27 -57.22 27.70 -21.62
N ILE A 28 -58.10 26.73 -21.87
CA ILE A 28 -57.86 25.32 -21.57
C ILE A 28 -56.63 24.82 -22.33
N ASP A 29 -56.50 25.10 -23.61
CA ASP A 29 -55.37 24.70 -24.44
C ASP A 29 -54.07 25.31 -23.95
N SER A 30 -54.08 26.62 -23.56
CA SER A 30 -52.92 27.28 -23.01
C SER A 30 -52.47 26.67 -21.69
N TYR A 31 -53.40 26.44 -20.75
CA TYR A 31 -53.07 25.77 -19.47
C TYR A 31 -52.64 24.31 -19.64
N THR A 32 -53.23 23.61 -20.60
CA THR A 32 -52.80 22.22 -20.90
C THR A 32 -51.34 22.18 -21.40
N SER A 33 -51.01 23.09 -22.32
CA SER A 33 -49.65 23.22 -22.83
C SER A 33 -48.65 23.62 -21.72
N GLU A 34 -49.07 24.53 -20.84
CA GLU A 34 -48.23 24.94 -19.71
C GLU A 34 -48.06 23.80 -18.71
N LYS A 35 -49.10 23.07 -18.40
CA LYS A 35 -49.02 21.86 -17.56
C LYS A 35 -48.09 20.82 -18.13
N GLU A 36 -48.15 20.51 -19.42
CA GLU A 36 -47.23 19.57 -20.06
C GLU A 36 -45.78 20.00 -19.95
N LYS A 37 -45.48 21.29 -20.08
CA LYS A 37 -44.11 21.82 -19.86
C LYS A 37 -43.62 21.58 -18.44
N TRP A 38 -44.48 21.84 -17.45
CA TRP A 38 -44.15 21.62 -16.04
C TRP A 38 -44.02 20.14 -15.71
N ASP A 39 -44.84 19.26 -16.24
CA ASP A 39 -44.75 17.81 -16.06
C ASP A 39 -43.46 17.26 -16.66
N ASN A 40 -43.05 17.74 -17.84
CA ASN A 40 -41.80 17.37 -18.46
C ASN A 40 -40.60 17.85 -17.64
N LEU A 41 -40.62 19.08 -17.13
CA LEU A 41 -39.54 19.64 -16.30
C LEU A 41 -39.43 18.89 -14.97
N TYR A 42 -40.55 18.59 -14.34
CA TYR A 42 -40.62 17.81 -13.12
C TYR A 42 -40.01 16.41 -13.33
N THR A 43 -40.42 15.73 -14.39
CA THR A 43 -39.91 14.38 -14.71
C THR A 43 -38.42 14.39 -14.99
N ALA A 44 -37.92 15.39 -15.69
CA ALA A 44 -36.50 15.56 -15.95
C ALA A 44 -35.71 15.82 -14.64
N GLY A 45 -36.24 16.66 -13.77
CA GLY A 45 -35.68 16.94 -12.44
C GLY A 45 -35.64 15.70 -11.56
N ASP A 46 -36.71 14.94 -11.50
CA ASP A 46 -36.81 13.70 -10.71
C ASP A 46 -35.77 12.65 -11.19
N ARG A 47 -35.68 12.47 -12.52
CA ARG A 47 -34.63 11.57 -13.10
C ARG A 47 -33.24 12.01 -12.74
N SER A 48 -32.96 13.31 -12.81
CA SER A 48 -31.65 13.86 -12.46
C SER A 48 -31.35 13.66 -10.99
N LEU A 49 -32.32 13.88 -10.11
CA LEU A 49 -32.18 13.65 -8.67
C LEU A 49 -31.86 12.19 -8.36
N HIS A 50 -32.62 11.27 -8.94
CA HIS A 50 -32.43 9.83 -8.76
C HIS A 50 -31.04 9.38 -9.26
N ASN A 51 -30.63 9.87 -10.41
CA ASN A 51 -29.31 9.58 -10.97
C ASN A 51 -28.17 10.10 -10.09
N ASN A 52 -28.29 11.33 -9.60
CA ASN A 52 -27.32 11.92 -8.69
C ASN A 52 -27.24 11.15 -7.36
N GLN A 53 -28.36 10.67 -6.84
CA GLN A 53 -28.41 9.85 -5.63
C GLN A 53 -27.66 8.52 -5.82
N ASN A 54 -27.86 7.87 -6.97
CA ASN A 54 -27.15 6.63 -7.31
C ASN A 54 -25.65 6.84 -7.46
N ILE A 55 -25.24 7.93 -8.09
CA ILE A 55 -23.83 8.31 -8.22
C ILE A 55 -23.23 8.57 -6.84
N TYR A 56 -23.92 9.34 -6.00
CA TYR A 56 -23.47 9.65 -4.65
C TYR A 56 -23.24 8.36 -3.84
N ASN A 57 -24.20 7.45 -3.83
CA ASN A 57 -24.09 6.18 -3.11
C ASN A 57 -22.92 5.33 -3.64
N SER A 58 -22.70 5.35 -4.95
CA SER A 58 -21.58 4.65 -5.58
C SER A 58 -20.22 5.24 -5.20
N VAL A 59 -20.12 6.56 -5.17
CA VAL A 59 -18.91 7.27 -4.74
C VAL A 59 -18.61 7.01 -3.26
N GLU A 60 -19.63 7.04 -2.41
CA GLU A 60 -19.48 6.76 -0.98
C GLU A 60 -18.97 5.34 -0.73
N LYS A 61 -19.52 4.36 -1.44
CA LYS A 61 -19.04 2.98 -1.39
C LYS A 61 -17.58 2.86 -1.84
N LEU A 62 -17.23 3.46 -2.98
CA LEU A 62 -15.85 3.45 -3.48
C LEU A 62 -14.87 4.13 -2.52
N LYS A 63 -15.30 5.22 -1.87
CA LYS A 63 -14.48 5.90 -0.85
C LYS A 63 -14.17 4.96 0.32
N ASN A 64 -15.18 4.27 0.85
CA ASN A 64 -15.01 3.35 1.97
C ASN A 64 -14.08 2.18 1.60
N ASP A 65 -14.28 1.60 0.41
CA ASP A 65 -13.40 0.53 -0.12
C ASP A 65 -11.95 1.01 -0.30
N PHE A 66 -11.79 2.25 -0.72
CA PHE A 66 -10.46 2.86 -0.89
C PHE A 66 -9.77 3.11 0.45
N GLU A 67 -10.48 3.62 1.46
CA GLU A 67 -9.94 3.84 2.80
C GLU A 67 -9.52 2.52 3.47
N GLU A 68 -10.27 1.45 3.28
CA GLU A 68 -9.90 0.12 3.78
C GLU A 68 -8.62 -0.39 3.10
N LYS A 69 -8.52 -0.26 1.79
CA LYS A 69 -7.31 -0.66 1.04
C LYS A 69 -6.10 0.18 1.40
N LEU A 70 -6.28 1.48 1.68
CA LEU A 70 -5.18 2.33 2.16
C LEU A 70 -4.61 1.85 3.49
N LYS A 71 -5.46 1.44 4.44
CA LYS A 71 -4.99 0.90 5.73
C LYS A 71 -4.15 -0.36 5.53
N ILE A 72 -4.59 -1.25 4.65
CA ILE A 72 -3.85 -2.46 4.31
C ILE A 72 -2.51 -2.11 3.64
N ALA A 73 -2.52 -1.18 2.69
CA ALA A 73 -1.30 -0.73 2.00
C ALA A 73 -0.29 -0.12 2.97
N ASP A 74 -0.74 0.67 3.96
CA ASP A 74 0.13 1.26 4.98
C ASP A 74 0.81 0.18 5.85
N VAL A 75 0.08 -0.88 6.21
CA VAL A 75 0.66 -2.03 6.93
C VAL A 75 1.77 -2.69 6.09
N TYR A 76 1.54 -2.93 4.80
CA TYR A 76 2.56 -3.51 3.91
C TYR A 76 3.76 -2.59 3.71
N GLU A 77 3.53 -1.29 3.57
CA GLU A 77 4.62 -0.31 3.45
C GLU A 77 5.47 -0.25 4.72
N ASN A 78 4.85 -0.27 5.89
CA ASN A 78 5.56 -0.32 7.16
C ASN A 78 6.33 -1.63 7.34
N LEU A 79 5.76 -2.76 6.95
CA LEU A 79 6.44 -4.05 6.96
C LEU A 79 7.65 -4.05 6.01
N LYS A 80 7.50 -3.52 4.81
CA LYS A 80 8.58 -3.35 3.84
C LYS A 80 9.71 -2.48 4.40
N LYS A 81 9.39 -1.33 5.00
CA LYS A 81 10.38 -0.45 5.63
C LYS A 81 11.12 -1.15 6.77
N THR A 82 10.39 -1.92 7.60
CA THR A 82 10.99 -2.73 8.66
C THR A 82 11.94 -3.79 8.09
N ALA A 83 11.48 -4.53 7.08
CA ALA A 83 12.29 -5.57 6.44
C ALA A 83 13.55 -5.02 5.76
N ASN A 84 13.46 -3.81 5.21
CA ASN A 84 14.61 -3.13 4.59
C ASN A 84 15.50 -2.39 5.60
N GLY A 85 15.16 -2.38 6.89
CA GLY A 85 15.92 -1.68 7.91
C GLY A 85 15.81 -0.14 7.84
N GLU A 86 14.73 0.38 7.22
CA GLU A 86 14.55 1.81 7.02
C GLU A 86 13.96 2.55 8.24
N ILE A 87 13.42 1.80 9.22
CA ILE A 87 12.75 2.35 10.41
C ILE A 87 13.76 2.68 11.53
N VAL A 88 14.96 2.12 11.48
CA VAL A 88 15.96 2.33 12.54
C VAL A 88 16.63 3.69 12.37
N SER A 89 16.47 4.55 13.36
CA SER A 89 17.04 5.91 13.39
C SER A 89 18.56 5.95 13.58
N ASP A 90 19.19 4.83 13.88
CA ASP A 90 20.64 4.71 13.97
C ASP A 90 21.21 4.22 12.63
N ASN A 91 22.31 4.80 12.20
CA ASN A 91 22.92 4.62 10.85
C ASN A 91 23.31 3.17 10.46
N SER A 92 22.96 2.16 11.26
CA SER A 92 23.15 0.75 10.96
C SER A 92 21.89 0.15 10.32
N LYS A 93 21.69 0.39 9.04
CA LYS A 93 20.62 -0.24 8.25
C LYS A 93 20.87 -1.74 8.11
N ILE A 94 20.38 -2.53 9.05
CA ILE A 94 20.40 -4.00 8.95
C ILE A 94 19.08 -4.45 8.33
N THR A 95 19.12 -5.01 7.12
CA THR A 95 17.95 -5.64 6.50
C THR A 95 17.59 -6.93 7.23
N PHE A 96 16.33 -7.34 7.17
CA PHE A 96 15.87 -8.61 7.75
C PHE A 96 16.68 -9.81 7.20
N GLU A 97 16.98 -9.81 5.92
CA GLU A 97 17.84 -10.81 5.28
C GLU A 97 19.21 -10.91 5.99
N ARG A 98 19.87 -9.78 6.21
CA ARG A 98 21.18 -9.75 6.89
C ARG A 98 21.11 -10.13 8.36
N TYR A 99 20.02 -9.78 9.03
CA TYR A 99 19.78 -10.23 10.39
C TYR A 99 19.75 -11.77 10.47
N ILE A 100 19.00 -12.39 9.58
CA ILE A 100 18.92 -13.85 9.49
C ILE A 100 20.29 -14.45 9.10
N MET A 101 20.95 -13.90 8.07
CA MET A 101 22.27 -14.34 7.65
C MET A 101 23.30 -14.19 8.77
N GLY A 102 23.22 -13.13 9.58
CA GLY A 102 24.08 -12.95 10.75
C GLY A 102 23.99 -14.08 11.76
N SER A 103 22.78 -14.55 12.04
CA SER A 103 22.57 -15.69 12.94
C SER A 103 23.18 -17.00 12.41
N TYR A 104 23.10 -17.24 11.10
CA TYR A 104 23.79 -18.39 10.47
C TYR A 104 25.28 -18.23 10.46
N PHE A 105 25.74 -17.02 10.25
CA PHE A 105 27.16 -16.71 10.22
C PHE A 105 27.80 -16.94 11.59
N GLU A 106 27.15 -16.60 12.69
CA GLU A 106 27.65 -16.91 14.04
C GLU A 106 27.81 -18.41 14.26
N GLN A 107 26.93 -19.25 13.74
CA GLN A 107 27.08 -20.70 13.79
C GLN A 107 28.30 -21.15 12.98
N VAL A 108 28.52 -20.59 11.78
CA VAL A 108 29.70 -20.87 10.97
C VAL A 108 30.98 -20.48 11.74
N LEU A 109 31.00 -19.31 12.36
CA LEU A 109 32.16 -18.85 13.16
C LEU A 109 32.42 -19.79 14.34
N TYR A 110 31.40 -20.26 15.02
CA TYR A 110 31.52 -21.22 16.10
C TYR A 110 32.26 -22.49 15.64
N TYR A 111 31.79 -23.15 14.56
CA TYR A 111 32.42 -24.36 14.04
C TYR A 111 33.81 -24.09 13.43
N ALA A 112 34.04 -22.94 12.82
CA ALA A 112 35.33 -22.52 12.35
C ALA A 112 36.35 -22.38 13.52
N ASN A 113 35.92 -21.74 14.60
CA ASN A 113 36.79 -21.50 15.76
C ASN A 113 37.20 -22.79 16.48
N LEU A 114 36.40 -23.85 16.46
CA LEU A 114 36.80 -25.15 16.98
C LEU A 114 38.08 -25.68 16.29
N ARG A 115 38.32 -25.32 15.05
CA ARG A 115 39.47 -25.70 14.26
C ARG A 115 40.57 -24.64 14.29
N PHE A 116 40.23 -23.38 14.10
CA PHE A 116 41.16 -22.26 14.04
C PHE A 116 41.92 -22.10 15.34
N SER A 117 41.24 -22.20 16.48
CA SER A 117 41.92 -22.19 17.79
C SER A 117 42.94 -23.32 17.93
N LYS A 118 42.63 -24.53 17.46
CA LYS A 118 43.61 -25.64 17.47
C LYS A 118 44.79 -25.38 16.54
N MET A 119 44.56 -24.85 15.35
CA MET A 119 45.61 -24.56 14.36
C MET A 119 46.57 -23.46 14.84
N THR A 120 46.05 -22.51 15.61
CA THR A 120 46.79 -21.34 16.11
C THR A 120 47.27 -21.49 17.56
N GLY A 121 47.14 -22.69 18.15
CA GLY A 121 47.50 -22.93 19.56
C GLY A 121 46.70 -22.10 20.54
N GLY A 122 45.46 -21.77 20.25
CA GLY A 122 44.58 -20.97 21.10
C GLY A 122 44.81 -19.47 21.01
N ARG A 123 45.72 -19.02 20.15
CA ARG A 123 46.07 -17.60 20.06
C ARG A 123 44.95 -16.76 19.45
N TYR A 124 44.32 -17.23 18.40
CA TYR A 124 43.35 -16.44 17.63
C TYR A 124 41.94 -17.04 17.64
N GLU A 125 40.96 -16.14 17.65
CA GLU A 125 39.56 -16.43 17.51
C GLU A 125 38.95 -15.53 16.44
N ILE A 126 38.21 -16.11 15.49
CA ILE A 126 37.47 -15.34 14.51
C ILE A 126 36.16 -14.85 15.16
N VAL A 127 35.96 -13.56 15.14
CA VAL A 127 34.74 -12.92 15.70
C VAL A 127 34.06 -12.10 14.65
N ARG A 128 32.78 -11.84 14.88
CA ARG A 128 32.01 -10.92 14.05
C ARG A 128 32.54 -9.50 14.31
N GLY A 129 32.98 -8.82 13.27
CA GLY A 129 33.48 -7.46 13.34
C GLY A 129 32.39 -6.43 13.34
N GLU A 130 32.73 -5.24 13.81
CA GLU A 130 31.90 -4.05 13.60
C GLU A 130 32.25 -3.40 12.26
N SER A 131 31.25 -3.05 11.47
CA SER A 131 31.48 -2.35 10.20
C SER A 131 32.08 -0.96 10.46
N ARG A 132 33.27 -0.72 9.90
CA ARG A 132 33.92 0.58 9.93
C ARG A 132 33.25 1.60 9.01
N ASP A 133 32.61 1.13 7.97
CA ASP A 133 31.91 1.97 7.03
C ASP A 133 30.37 1.84 7.26
N LYS A 134 29.82 2.87 7.90
CA LYS A 134 28.37 2.96 8.17
C LYS A 134 27.48 2.99 6.91
N ARG A 135 28.09 3.10 5.73
CA ARG A 135 27.38 3.09 4.43
C ARG A 135 27.22 1.68 3.86
N ILE A 136 28.06 0.75 4.30
CA ILE A 136 27.99 -0.65 3.91
C ILE A 136 27.16 -1.33 4.99
N SER A 137 26.09 -1.98 4.59
CA SER A 137 25.18 -2.67 5.49
C SER A 137 25.95 -3.64 6.41
N ALA A 138 26.02 -3.29 7.69
CA ALA A 138 26.71 -4.00 8.73
C ALA A 138 26.20 -5.44 8.93
N GLY A 139 27.05 -6.33 9.37
CA GLY A 139 26.60 -7.57 9.97
C GLY A 139 27.25 -8.87 9.52
N LEU A 140 28.13 -8.87 8.50
CA LEU A 140 28.85 -10.05 8.04
C LEU A 140 30.37 -9.79 7.99
N GLU A 141 30.85 -8.74 8.63
CA GLU A 141 32.26 -8.42 8.75
C GLU A 141 32.94 -9.39 9.70
N ILE A 142 34.20 -9.70 9.38
CA ILE A 142 35.01 -10.62 10.14
C ILE A 142 36.18 -9.87 10.74
N SER A 143 36.39 -10.05 12.05
CA SER A 143 37.55 -9.62 12.79
C SER A 143 38.25 -10.80 13.45
N VAL A 144 39.46 -10.61 13.90
CA VAL A 144 40.20 -11.58 14.66
C VAL A 144 40.51 -11.00 16.03
N ARG A 145 40.19 -11.75 17.07
CA ARG A 145 40.62 -11.48 18.44
C ARG A 145 41.92 -12.23 18.72
N ASP A 146 42.92 -11.51 19.17
CA ASP A 146 44.19 -12.09 19.67
C ASP A 146 44.03 -12.30 21.17
N ASN A 147 43.92 -13.54 21.62
CA ASN A 147 43.69 -13.92 23.02
C ASN A 147 44.87 -13.60 23.94
N PHE A 148 46.09 -13.35 23.40
CA PHE A 148 47.23 -12.98 24.21
C PHE A 148 47.19 -11.53 24.69
N ASN A 149 46.67 -10.64 23.87
CA ASN A 149 46.55 -9.22 24.21
C ASN A 149 45.11 -8.71 24.31
N ASN A 150 44.14 -9.60 24.09
CA ASN A 150 42.70 -9.35 24.09
C ASN A 150 42.27 -8.18 23.18
N LYS A 151 42.97 -8.02 22.03
CA LYS A 151 42.66 -6.98 21.04
C LYS A 151 41.97 -7.57 19.82
N GLU A 152 40.97 -6.89 19.37
CA GLU A 152 40.34 -7.19 18.07
C GLU A 152 40.97 -6.36 16.96
N ARG A 153 41.18 -7.01 15.82
CA ARG A 153 41.77 -6.40 14.63
C ARG A 153 41.15 -6.99 13.37
N ASP A 154 41.25 -6.27 12.30
CA ASP A 154 40.78 -6.72 11.00
C ASP A 154 41.45 -8.03 10.58
N ILE A 155 40.69 -8.96 9.99
CA ILE A 155 41.24 -10.27 9.54
C ILE A 155 42.33 -10.12 8.50
N SER A 156 42.31 -9.04 7.72
CA SER A 156 43.39 -8.72 6.75
C SER A 156 44.74 -8.44 7.38
N SER A 157 44.78 -8.22 8.71
CA SER A 157 46.03 -8.02 9.47
C SER A 157 46.76 -9.31 9.83
N LEU A 158 46.21 -10.47 9.51
CA LEU A 158 46.83 -11.77 9.71
C LEU A 158 48.01 -11.99 8.74
N SER A 159 49.01 -12.74 9.16
CA SER A 159 50.08 -13.21 8.26
C SER A 159 49.50 -14.18 7.20
N GLY A 160 50.22 -14.41 6.11
CA GLY A 160 49.77 -15.31 5.05
C GLY A 160 49.43 -16.72 5.55
N GLY A 161 50.24 -17.29 6.48
CA GLY A 161 49.96 -18.58 7.08
C GLY A 161 48.72 -18.59 7.98
N GLU A 162 48.55 -17.57 8.82
CA GLU A 162 47.40 -17.40 9.71
C GLU A 162 46.10 -17.15 8.90
N SER A 163 46.22 -16.37 7.82
CA SER A 163 45.09 -16.11 6.91
C SER A 163 44.63 -17.38 6.18
N PHE A 164 45.59 -18.22 5.75
CA PHE A 164 45.28 -19.52 5.17
C PHE A 164 44.56 -20.44 6.17
N GLN A 165 45.04 -20.51 7.42
CA GLN A 165 44.42 -21.30 8.49
C GLN A 165 42.97 -20.78 8.78
N ALA A 166 42.79 -19.45 8.84
CA ALA A 166 41.48 -18.85 9.04
C ALA A 166 40.49 -19.18 7.89
N SER A 167 40.98 -19.06 6.65
CA SER A 167 40.16 -19.38 5.46
C SER A 167 39.74 -20.85 5.42
N LEU A 168 40.70 -21.75 5.73
CA LEU A 168 40.42 -23.19 5.81
C LEU A 168 39.42 -23.51 6.92
N ALA A 169 39.60 -22.91 8.09
CA ALA A 169 38.67 -23.11 9.23
C ALA A 169 37.27 -22.63 8.90
N LEU A 170 37.12 -21.47 8.25
CA LEU A 170 35.83 -20.95 7.81
C LEU A 170 35.15 -21.85 6.77
N ALA A 171 35.88 -22.34 5.77
CA ALA A 171 35.36 -23.25 4.77
C ALA A 171 34.85 -24.56 5.39
N LEU A 172 35.60 -25.13 6.33
CA LEU A 172 35.19 -26.33 7.05
C LEU A 172 34.01 -26.06 8.00
N GLY A 173 33.99 -24.93 8.68
CA GLY A 173 32.85 -24.54 9.53
C GLY A 173 31.57 -24.37 8.73
N LEU A 174 31.63 -23.77 7.55
CA LEU A 174 30.49 -23.68 6.64
C LEU A 174 30.03 -25.05 6.15
N SER A 175 30.97 -25.94 5.81
CA SER A 175 30.65 -27.32 5.41
C SER A 175 29.89 -28.08 6.52
N ASP A 176 30.32 -27.93 7.78
CA ASP A 176 29.64 -28.57 8.92
C ASP A 176 28.19 -28.12 9.06
N ILE A 177 27.91 -26.83 8.91
CA ILE A 177 26.57 -26.29 8.98
C ILE A 177 25.67 -26.85 7.84
N ILE A 178 26.23 -26.89 6.62
CA ILE A 178 25.49 -27.43 5.46
C ILE A 178 25.19 -28.91 5.67
N GLN A 179 26.14 -29.70 6.15
CA GLN A 179 25.96 -31.14 6.42
C GLN A 179 24.91 -31.37 7.51
N GLN A 180 24.94 -30.62 8.61
CA GLN A 180 23.96 -30.75 9.68
C GLN A 180 22.53 -30.46 9.19
N ARG A 181 22.37 -29.53 8.28
CA ARG A 181 21.06 -29.15 7.76
C ARG A 181 20.49 -30.11 6.73
N ASN A 182 21.36 -30.68 5.93
CA ASN A 182 20.98 -31.63 4.87
C ASN A 182 20.89 -33.08 5.37
N GLY A 183 20.89 -33.28 6.71
CA GLY A 183 20.69 -34.61 7.31
C GLY A 183 21.93 -35.47 7.40
N GLY A 184 23.12 -34.88 7.24
CA GLY A 184 24.42 -35.57 7.32
C GLY A 184 24.50 -36.84 6.44
N ILE A 185 25.39 -36.86 5.50
CA ILE A 185 25.78 -38.15 4.85
C ILE A 185 26.76 -38.84 5.74
#